data_ef67165b96caf61ddb9a578d9f961b75
#
_entry.id   ef67165b96caf61ddb9a578d9f961b75
#
_cell.length_a   1.000
_cell.length_b   1.000
_cell.length_c   1.000
_cell.angle_alpha   90.00
_cell.angle_beta   90.00
_cell.angle_gamma   90.00
#
_symmetry.space_group_name_H-M   'P 1'
#
loop_
_entity.id
_entity.type
_entity.pdbx_description
1 polymer ?
#
loop_
_entity_poly.entity_id
_entity_poly.type
_entity_poly.pdbx_seq_one_letter_code
_entity_poly.pdbx_strand_id
1 'polypeptide(L)'
;MLTRPSSLSTLVMVAMGFCLLPCAGAQIDAFHARFDSVLHQHGIVGGGFAFVHGDSAATQFFFGDAKQDSHKPVDANTSYNWASITKTFTAIAILQLRDRGRLSLDDPAVRYVPELRQVHDAYGSIDDITIRELLTHSAGFRNPTWPWDCDDATNCDWQPFEPTKWSQVAAMLPYTHIAFKPGSRWSYSNLGYVFLGQIIERLSGDDFEVYIDKNILKPLGMTRSYFDRAPYFLEADVSASYLRAGDKLTPQPFNFDTGITTSNSGLKAPIPDMVKYARFLIGDKADPIYDVVLKRSSLEEAWTGVLPAVEPGQKPNSYTSGPGGSQPMMGLGFFVLQVNGHRYIYHDGDQGGFSSELLIDPAGHSAGILAVNTTDTGAPQPATLHPESNTEPDANTDLRQTIRNELIENVFPAYAQQPTAAQTK
;
A
#
# COMPACT_ATOMS: atom_id res chain seq x y z
N MET A 1 -66.34 -31.25 -50.20
CA MET A 1 -65.24 -30.31 -50.49
C MET A 1 -64.82 -29.62 -49.18
N LEU A 2 -63.75 -30.07 -48.60
CA LEU A 2 -63.23 -29.56 -47.35
C LEU A 2 -61.90 -28.89 -47.63
N THR A 3 -61.85 -27.58 -47.49
CA THR A 3 -60.59 -26.76 -47.58
C THR A 3 -59.89 -26.71 -46.25
N ARG A 4 -58.65 -27.14 -46.22
CA ARG A 4 -57.75 -27.01 -45.08
C ARG A 4 -57.12 -25.59 -45.05
N PRO A 5 -56.94 -24.93 -43.89
CA PRO A 5 -56.15 -23.73 -43.77
C PRO A 5 -54.63 -24.08 -43.59
N SER A 6 -53.78 -23.40 -44.30
CA SER A 6 -52.34 -23.43 -44.23
C SER A 6 -51.85 -22.65 -43.02
N SER A 7 -51.13 -23.32 -42.09
CA SER A 7 -50.43 -22.67 -40.98
C SER A 7 -49.12 -22.07 -41.42
N LEU A 8 -49.02 -20.74 -41.37
CA LEU A 8 -47.77 -20.02 -41.51
C LEU A 8 -47.01 -20.10 -40.17
N SER A 9 -45.91 -20.84 -40.14
CA SER A 9 -44.98 -20.85 -39.01
C SER A 9 -44.07 -19.60 -39.09
N THR A 10 -44.30 -18.64 -38.20
CA THR A 10 -43.40 -17.48 -38.04
C THR A 10 -42.18 -17.89 -37.24
N LEU A 11 -41.04 -17.98 -37.91
CA LEU A 11 -39.74 -18.25 -37.27
C LEU A 11 -39.25 -16.95 -36.60
N VAL A 12 -39.37 -16.84 -35.31
CA VAL A 12 -38.80 -15.75 -34.52
C VAL A 12 -37.30 -16.04 -34.36
N MET A 13 -36.44 -15.39 -35.11
CA MET A 13 -35.01 -15.34 -34.86
C MET A 13 -34.76 -14.47 -33.65
N VAL A 14 -34.45 -15.09 -32.49
CA VAL A 14 -33.87 -14.39 -31.36
C VAL A 14 -32.39 -14.14 -31.67
N ALA A 15 -32.07 -12.93 -32.10
CA ALA A 15 -30.69 -12.49 -32.21
C ALA A 15 -30.14 -12.36 -30.79
N MET A 16 -29.44 -13.40 -30.26
CA MET A 16 -28.57 -13.27 -29.09
C MET A 16 -27.42 -12.36 -29.52
N GLY A 17 -27.50 -11.08 -29.11
CA GLY A 17 -26.37 -10.18 -29.15
C GLY A 17 -25.32 -10.70 -28.17
N PHE A 18 -24.33 -11.44 -28.67
CA PHE A 18 -23.10 -11.67 -27.98
C PHE A 18 -22.41 -10.29 -27.84
N CYS A 19 -22.51 -9.63 -26.68
CA CYS A 19 -21.54 -8.62 -26.30
C CYS A 19 -20.20 -9.35 -26.23
N LEU A 20 -19.41 -9.26 -27.27
CA LEU A 20 -18.00 -9.68 -27.24
C LEU A 20 -17.29 -8.75 -26.26
N LEU A 21 -17.18 -9.16 -25.01
CA LEU A 21 -16.25 -8.52 -24.09
C LEU A 21 -14.85 -8.58 -24.74
N PRO A 22 -14.12 -7.46 -24.80
CA PRO A 22 -12.76 -7.47 -25.34
C PRO A 22 -11.94 -8.51 -24.58
N CYS A 23 -11.07 -9.24 -25.30
CA CYS A 23 -10.22 -10.21 -24.64
C CYS A 23 -9.30 -9.51 -23.63
N ALA A 24 -8.90 -10.21 -22.55
CA ALA A 24 -8.10 -9.63 -21.48
C ALA A 24 -6.80 -8.97 -21.97
N GLY A 25 -6.16 -9.53 -23.02
CA GLY A 25 -5.01 -8.91 -23.67
C GLY A 25 -5.31 -7.52 -24.22
N ALA A 26 -6.45 -7.34 -24.89
CA ALA A 26 -6.84 -6.03 -25.41
C ALA A 26 -7.14 -5.01 -24.28
N GLN A 27 -7.59 -5.47 -23.11
CA GLN A 27 -7.82 -4.58 -21.96
C GLN A 27 -6.51 -4.09 -21.36
N ILE A 28 -5.51 -4.96 -21.21
CA ILE A 28 -4.22 -4.55 -20.66
C ILE A 28 -3.44 -3.64 -21.64
N ASP A 29 -3.58 -3.86 -22.97
CA ASP A 29 -3.00 -2.97 -23.97
C ASP A 29 -3.67 -1.58 -23.96
N ALA A 30 -5.00 -1.55 -23.83
CA ALA A 30 -5.75 -0.30 -23.67
C ALA A 30 -5.42 0.43 -22.36
N PHE A 31 -5.22 -0.32 -21.28
CA PHE A 31 -4.73 0.22 -20.01
C PHE A 31 -3.34 0.84 -20.17
N HIS A 32 -2.40 0.15 -20.83
CA HIS A 32 -1.04 0.67 -21.07
C HIS A 32 -1.05 2.01 -21.81
N ALA A 33 -1.82 2.11 -22.88
CA ALA A 33 -1.93 3.37 -23.64
C ALA A 33 -2.48 4.52 -22.77
N ARG A 34 -3.46 4.24 -21.89
CA ARG A 34 -3.98 5.24 -20.93
C ARG A 34 -2.99 5.54 -19.83
N PHE A 35 -2.28 4.55 -19.32
CA PHE A 35 -1.26 4.68 -18.27
C PHE A 35 -0.20 5.72 -18.67
N ASP A 36 0.40 5.59 -19.86
CA ASP A 36 1.38 6.54 -20.34
C ASP A 36 0.79 7.96 -20.44
N SER A 37 -0.44 8.08 -20.98
CA SER A 37 -1.12 9.36 -21.07
C SER A 37 -1.37 10.01 -19.72
N VAL A 38 -1.80 9.24 -18.73
CA VAL A 38 -2.06 9.71 -17.36
C VAL A 38 -0.77 10.15 -16.69
N LEU A 39 0.32 9.38 -16.80
CA LEU A 39 1.62 9.78 -16.25
C LEU A 39 2.13 11.08 -16.87
N HIS A 40 2.00 11.26 -18.17
CA HIS A 40 2.35 12.51 -18.84
C HIS A 40 1.52 13.70 -18.36
N GLN A 41 0.20 13.51 -18.21
CA GLN A 41 -0.72 14.57 -17.72
C GLN A 41 -0.37 15.01 -16.30
N HIS A 42 0.03 14.07 -15.46
CA HIS A 42 0.50 14.34 -14.09
C HIS A 42 1.96 14.80 -14.02
N GLY A 43 2.66 14.93 -15.17
CA GLY A 43 4.06 15.37 -15.23
C GLY A 43 5.01 14.48 -14.43
N ILE A 44 4.75 13.19 -14.42
CA ILE A 44 5.60 12.18 -13.78
C ILE A 44 6.90 12.06 -14.56
N VAL A 45 8.04 12.10 -13.87
CA VAL A 45 9.37 11.98 -14.48
C VAL A 45 9.63 10.53 -14.87
N GLY A 46 9.35 9.59 -13.98
CA GLY A 46 9.51 8.16 -14.26
C GLY A 46 8.68 7.29 -13.36
N GLY A 47 8.35 6.10 -13.86
CA GLY A 47 7.55 5.15 -13.12
C GLY A 47 7.55 3.76 -13.72
N GLY A 48 7.05 2.81 -12.95
CA GLY A 48 6.85 1.43 -13.37
C GLY A 48 5.51 0.89 -12.88
N PHE A 49 4.94 0.01 -13.70
CA PHE A 49 3.71 -0.71 -13.37
C PHE A 49 3.88 -2.19 -13.68
N ALA A 50 3.24 -3.04 -12.89
CA ALA A 50 3.07 -4.44 -13.21
C ALA A 50 1.65 -4.91 -12.97
N PHE A 51 1.16 -5.74 -13.87
CA PHE A 51 -0.06 -6.52 -13.71
C PHE A 51 0.28 -8.00 -13.59
N VAL A 52 -0.30 -8.65 -12.60
CA VAL A 52 -0.10 -10.08 -12.31
C VAL A 52 -1.45 -10.79 -12.33
N HIS A 53 -1.52 -11.96 -12.96
CA HIS A 53 -2.69 -12.83 -12.92
C HIS A 53 -2.26 -14.29 -12.76
N GLY A 54 -2.60 -14.89 -11.62
CA GLY A 54 -2.19 -16.24 -11.24
C GLY A 54 -0.67 -16.43 -11.41
N ASP A 55 -0.29 -17.56 -12.01
CA ASP A 55 1.12 -17.91 -12.29
C ASP A 55 1.60 -17.43 -13.66
N SER A 56 0.75 -16.71 -14.43
CA SER A 56 1.15 -16.20 -15.75
C SER A 56 2.31 -15.21 -15.64
N ALA A 57 3.02 -14.98 -16.74
CA ALA A 57 4.05 -13.94 -16.79
C ALA A 57 3.43 -12.57 -16.47
N ALA A 58 4.05 -11.82 -15.55
CA ALA A 58 3.59 -10.48 -15.23
C ALA A 58 3.81 -9.56 -16.44
N THR A 59 2.78 -8.77 -16.78
CA THR A 59 2.91 -7.68 -17.75
C THR A 59 3.52 -6.49 -17.01
N GLN A 60 4.60 -5.91 -17.55
CA GLN A 60 5.31 -4.79 -16.93
C GLN A 60 5.47 -3.65 -17.92
N PHE A 61 5.27 -2.42 -17.44
CA PHE A 61 5.45 -1.18 -18.18
C PHE A 61 6.43 -0.30 -17.46
N PHE A 62 7.32 0.36 -18.20
CA PHE A 62 8.32 1.29 -17.67
C PHE A 62 8.23 2.60 -18.44
N PHE A 63 8.20 3.70 -17.71
CA PHE A 63 7.95 5.03 -18.24
C PHE A 63 9.03 6.00 -17.79
N GLY A 64 9.49 6.87 -18.70
CA GLY A 64 10.32 8.03 -18.41
C GLY A 64 11.69 7.73 -17.83
N ASP A 65 12.19 8.66 -17.01
CA ASP A 65 13.54 8.68 -16.48
C ASP A 65 13.58 8.26 -14.99
N ALA A 66 14.43 7.31 -14.64
CA ALA A 66 14.80 7.00 -13.26
C ALA A 66 15.64 8.15 -12.66
N LYS A 67 16.43 8.85 -13.50
CA LYS A 67 17.23 10.03 -13.14
C LYS A 67 17.16 11.02 -14.29
N GLN A 68 16.48 12.15 -14.07
CA GLN A 68 16.27 13.15 -15.12
C GLN A 68 17.56 13.84 -15.55
N ASP A 69 18.48 14.11 -14.61
CA ASP A 69 19.74 14.80 -14.87
C ASP A 69 20.68 14.05 -15.84
N SER A 70 20.64 12.72 -15.78
CA SER A 70 21.46 11.84 -16.63
C SER A 70 20.67 11.15 -17.74
N HIS A 71 19.35 11.43 -17.84
CA HIS A 71 18.43 10.73 -18.76
C HIS A 71 18.52 9.21 -18.65
N LYS A 72 18.74 8.70 -17.41
CA LYS A 72 18.74 7.26 -17.16
C LYS A 72 17.29 6.75 -17.26
N PRO A 73 16.96 5.92 -18.25
CA PRO A 73 15.58 5.43 -18.39
C PRO A 73 15.19 4.54 -17.21
N VAL A 74 13.90 4.49 -16.91
CA VAL A 74 13.33 3.48 -16.02
C VAL A 74 13.38 2.12 -16.68
N ASP A 75 13.80 1.11 -15.93
CA ASP A 75 13.84 -0.30 -16.35
C ASP A 75 13.44 -1.26 -15.21
N ALA A 76 13.49 -2.55 -15.48
CA ALA A 76 13.14 -3.61 -14.53
C ALA A 76 14.08 -3.66 -13.29
N ASN A 77 15.24 -3.02 -13.33
CA ASN A 77 16.15 -2.95 -12.19
C ASN A 77 15.95 -1.69 -11.35
N THR A 78 15.22 -0.71 -11.88
CA THR A 78 14.99 0.56 -11.19
C THR A 78 14.31 0.34 -9.84
N SER A 79 15.00 0.74 -8.77
CA SER A 79 14.52 0.60 -7.39
C SER A 79 13.81 1.88 -6.93
N TYR A 80 12.63 1.71 -6.35
CA TYR A 80 11.79 2.76 -5.78
C TYR A 80 11.69 2.63 -4.27
N ASN A 81 11.38 3.72 -3.57
CA ASN A 81 10.90 3.66 -2.21
C ASN A 81 9.39 3.34 -2.23
N TRP A 82 9.00 2.27 -1.54
CA TRP A 82 7.60 1.83 -1.46
C TRP A 82 6.84 2.47 -0.31
N ALA A 83 7.52 3.28 0.48
CA ALA A 83 6.92 4.05 1.56
C ALA A 83 5.98 3.19 2.43
N SER A 84 4.75 3.64 2.65
CA SER A 84 3.80 3.00 3.56
C SER A 84 3.36 1.59 3.16
N ILE A 85 3.62 1.12 1.94
CA ILE A 85 3.44 -0.31 1.60
C ILE A 85 4.30 -1.21 2.50
N THR A 86 5.41 -0.69 3.04
CA THR A 86 6.20 -1.35 4.09
C THR A 86 5.35 -1.87 5.25
N LYS A 87 4.27 -1.17 5.60
CA LYS A 87 3.37 -1.55 6.69
C LYS A 87 2.73 -2.92 6.48
N THR A 88 2.53 -3.33 5.24
CA THR A 88 2.00 -4.66 4.93
C THR A 88 3.01 -5.76 5.29
N PHE A 89 4.30 -5.51 5.11
CA PHE A 89 5.37 -6.42 5.54
C PHE A 89 5.48 -6.48 7.06
N THR A 90 5.36 -5.33 7.74
CA THR A 90 5.31 -5.26 9.20
C THR A 90 4.12 -6.04 9.78
N ALA A 91 2.94 -5.90 9.16
CA ALA A 91 1.76 -6.65 9.56
C ALA A 91 1.95 -8.17 9.39
N ILE A 92 2.53 -8.62 8.26
CA ILE A 92 2.88 -10.02 8.03
C ILE A 92 3.86 -10.52 9.09
N ALA A 93 4.89 -9.75 9.44
CA ALA A 93 5.85 -10.11 10.47
C ALA A 93 5.20 -10.28 11.86
N ILE A 94 4.30 -9.38 12.25
CA ILE A 94 3.51 -9.52 13.49
C ILE A 94 2.64 -10.79 13.44
N LEU A 95 1.99 -11.06 12.33
CA LEU A 95 1.18 -12.28 12.17
C LEU A 95 2.04 -13.55 12.20
N GLN A 96 3.25 -13.54 11.64
CA GLN A 96 4.22 -14.63 11.79
C GLN A 96 4.57 -14.90 13.26
N LEU A 97 4.83 -13.84 14.04
CA LEU A 97 5.13 -13.96 15.47
C LEU A 97 3.91 -14.48 16.24
N ARG A 98 2.70 -14.03 15.92
CA ARG A 98 1.45 -14.54 16.47
C ARG A 98 1.27 -16.02 16.16
N ASP A 99 1.44 -16.44 14.90
CA ASP A 99 1.26 -17.82 14.46
C ASP A 99 2.30 -18.78 15.09
N ARG A 100 3.46 -18.23 15.48
CA ARG A 100 4.50 -18.94 16.25
C ARG A 100 4.26 -18.91 17.78
N GLY A 101 3.13 -18.35 18.24
CA GLY A 101 2.75 -18.27 19.65
C GLY A 101 3.62 -17.31 20.48
N ARG A 102 4.29 -16.32 19.83
CA ARG A 102 5.17 -15.36 20.52
C ARG A 102 4.38 -14.15 21.07
N LEU A 103 3.20 -13.89 20.55
CA LEU A 103 2.28 -12.84 20.98
C LEU A 103 0.84 -13.21 20.66
N SER A 104 -0.13 -12.50 21.28
CA SER A 104 -1.53 -12.41 20.83
C SER A 104 -1.79 -11.01 20.26
N LEU A 105 -2.66 -10.89 19.25
CA LEU A 105 -3.05 -9.57 18.74
C LEU A 105 -3.80 -8.74 19.80
N ASP A 106 -4.40 -9.40 20.79
CA ASP A 106 -5.15 -8.76 21.87
C ASP A 106 -4.28 -8.54 23.12
N ASP A 107 -2.96 -8.84 23.05
CA ASP A 107 -2.04 -8.47 24.12
C ASP A 107 -1.87 -6.93 24.19
N PRO A 108 -1.80 -6.35 25.39
CA PRO A 108 -1.40 -4.96 25.58
C PRO A 108 -0.03 -4.67 24.98
N ALA A 109 0.06 -3.63 24.14
CA ALA A 109 1.33 -3.25 23.51
C ALA A 109 2.43 -2.92 24.53
N VAL A 110 2.06 -2.36 25.68
CA VAL A 110 2.97 -2.06 26.80
C VAL A 110 3.67 -3.29 27.39
N ARG A 111 3.15 -4.49 27.15
CA ARG A 111 3.82 -5.74 27.52
C ARG A 111 5.16 -5.91 26.83
N TYR A 112 5.23 -5.44 25.59
CA TYR A 112 6.40 -5.54 24.72
C TYR A 112 7.18 -4.24 24.61
N VAL A 113 6.50 -3.10 24.74
CA VAL A 113 7.06 -1.74 24.69
C VAL A 113 6.65 -0.98 25.96
N PRO A 114 7.26 -1.28 27.12
CA PRO A 114 6.85 -0.69 28.40
C PRO A 114 7.02 0.84 28.47
N GLU A 115 7.85 1.41 27.60
CA GLU A 115 8.04 2.85 27.46
C GLU A 115 6.74 3.58 27.08
N LEU A 116 5.80 2.89 26.43
CA LEU A 116 4.46 3.43 26.09
C LEU A 116 3.72 3.96 27.34
N ARG A 117 4.02 3.49 28.55
CA ARG A 117 3.43 4.03 29.78
C ARG A 117 3.75 5.50 30.06
N GLN A 118 4.68 6.07 29.32
CA GLN A 118 4.99 7.49 29.37
C GLN A 118 4.03 8.35 28.52
N VAL A 119 3.26 7.72 27.62
CA VAL A 119 2.27 8.41 26.77
C VAL A 119 1.08 8.84 27.63
N HIS A 120 0.59 10.05 27.43
CA HIS A 120 -0.58 10.54 28.13
C HIS A 120 -1.87 9.98 27.50
N ASP A 121 -2.69 9.32 28.32
CA ASP A 121 -4.00 8.83 27.93
C ASP A 121 -5.10 9.51 28.76
N ALA A 122 -5.90 10.35 28.12
CA ALA A 122 -7.04 11.03 28.74
C ALA A 122 -8.33 10.19 28.71
N TYR A 123 -8.33 9.03 28.02
CA TYR A 123 -9.53 8.25 27.73
C TYR A 123 -9.61 6.92 28.50
N GLY A 124 -8.54 6.53 29.20
CA GLY A 124 -8.49 5.27 29.92
C GLY A 124 -7.09 4.96 30.43
N SER A 125 -6.59 3.80 30.09
CA SER A 125 -5.23 3.37 30.39
C SER A 125 -4.48 3.04 29.12
N ILE A 126 -3.24 3.50 29.01
CA ILE A 126 -2.35 3.10 27.92
C ILE A 126 -2.14 1.56 27.86
N ASP A 127 -2.38 0.87 28.96
CA ASP A 127 -2.37 -0.60 29.02
C ASP A 127 -3.56 -1.23 28.24
N ASP A 128 -4.58 -0.46 27.86
CA ASP A 128 -5.71 -0.93 27.06
C ASP A 128 -5.39 -0.99 25.54
N ILE A 129 -4.29 -0.35 25.11
CA ILE A 129 -3.87 -0.37 23.70
C ILE A 129 -3.30 -1.74 23.35
N THR A 130 -3.94 -2.42 22.40
CA THR A 130 -3.54 -3.75 21.90
C THR A 130 -2.69 -3.68 20.65
N ILE A 131 -2.00 -4.78 20.31
CA ILE A 131 -1.27 -4.93 19.05
C ILE A 131 -2.26 -4.81 17.85
N ARG A 132 -3.48 -5.33 17.99
CA ARG A 132 -4.54 -5.21 16.98
C ARG A 132 -4.85 -3.76 16.66
N GLU A 133 -4.98 -2.90 17.67
CA GLU A 133 -5.28 -1.49 17.49
C GLU A 133 -4.12 -0.71 16.84
N LEU A 134 -2.88 -1.11 17.09
CA LEU A 134 -1.73 -0.57 16.35
C LEU A 134 -1.80 -0.95 14.86
N LEU A 135 -2.09 -2.22 14.55
CA LEU A 135 -2.21 -2.72 13.16
C LEU A 135 -3.37 -2.07 12.40
N THR A 136 -4.46 -1.74 13.08
CA THR A 136 -5.68 -1.18 12.47
C THR A 136 -5.74 0.35 12.53
N HIS A 137 -4.68 1.02 12.96
CA HIS A 137 -4.66 2.47 13.14
C HIS A 137 -5.79 2.99 14.05
N SER A 138 -6.16 2.22 15.07
CA SER A 138 -7.23 2.58 16.02
C SER A 138 -6.76 2.76 17.46
N ALA A 139 -5.45 2.77 17.68
CA ALA A 139 -4.84 2.91 19.01
C ALA A 139 -4.96 4.33 19.62
N GLY A 140 -5.39 5.31 18.84
CA GLY A 140 -5.48 6.70 19.28
C GLY A 140 -4.26 7.55 18.98
N PHE A 141 -3.17 6.96 18.48
CA PHE A 141 -2.07 7.72 17.88
C PHE A 141 -2.51 8.29 16.55
N ARG A 142 -2.03 9.49 16.21
CA ARG A 142 -2.38 10.19 14.98
C ARG A 142 -1.12 10.61 14.21
N ASN A 143 -1.26 11.04 12.98
CA ASN A 143 -0.32 11.91 12.32
C ASN A 143 -0.56 13.37 12.79
N PRO A 144 0.48 14.18 12.89
CA PRO A 144 1.88 13.88 12.56
C PRO A 144 2.49 12.82 13.46
N THR A 145 3.55 12.17 12.96
CA THR A 145 4.24 11.09 13.70
C THR A 145 4.87 11.59 14.99
N TRP A 146 5.31 12.85 15.00
CA TRP A 146 6.09 13.41 16.09
C TRP A 146 5.35 14.56 16.78
N PRO A 147 5.44 14.72 18.13
CA PRO A 147 4.70 15.73 18.87
C PRO A 147 5.12 17.18 18.57
N TRP A 148 6.25 17.39 17.92
CA TRP A 148 6.73 18.70 17.46
C TRP A 148 6.62 18.90 15.95
N ASP A 149 5.89 18.05 15.26
CA ASP A 149 5.48 18.36 13.89
C ASP A 149 4.69 19.66 13.86
N CYS A 150 5.07 20.48 12.93
CA CYS A 150 4.73 21.89 12.86
C CYS A 150 3.25 22.23 13.07
N ASP A 151 3.00 23.04 14.08
CA ASP A 151 1.72 23.75 14.22
C ASP A 151 1.65 25.02 13.33
N ASP A 152 2.78 25.40 12.70
CA ASP A 152 2.92 26.63 11.91
C ASP A 152 3.78 26.37 10.67
N ALA A 153 3.18 26.53 9.49
CA ALA A 153 3.82 26.37 8.19
C ALA A 153 5.05 27.26 7.96
N THR A 154 5.24 28.30 8.77
CA THR A 154 6.38 29.21 8.68
C THR A 154 7.62 28.69 9.39
N ASN A 155 7.52 27.67 10.22
CA ASN A 155 8.58 27.11 11.05
C ASN A 155 8.90 25.64 10.77
N CYS A 156 8.49 25.12 9.62
CA CYS A 156 8.68 23.71 9.26
C CYS A 156 10.06 23.38 8.68
N ASP A 157 10.96 24.32 8.59
CA ASP A 157 12.28 24.13 7.96
C ASP A 157 13.24 23.18 8.70
N TRP A 158 12.88 22.77 9.91
CA TRP A 158 13.74 21.89 10.71
C TRP A 158 13.31 20.42 10.72
N GLN A 159 12.41 20.05 9.87
CA GLN A 159 11.90 18.69 9.68
C GLN A 159 12.79 17.69 8.92
N PRO A 160 14.08 17.69 8.93
CA PRO A 160 14.82 16.59 8.33
C PRO A 160 15.12 15.49 9.34
N PHE A 161 14.60 15.55 10.57
CA PHE A 161 15.07 14.65 11.60
C PHE A 161 14.09 13.50 11.87
N GLU A 162 14.22 12.44 11.08
CA GLU A 162 13.68 11.14 11.47
C GLU A 162 14.55 10.57 12.61
N PRO A 163 13.96 10.11 13.73
CA PRO A 163 14.74 9.44 14.77
C PRO A 163 15.41 8.18 14.21
N THR A 164 16.71 8.08 14.42
CA THR A 164 17.48 6.92 13.97
C THR A 164 17.65 5.86 15.06
N LYS A 165 17.23 6.16 16.29
CA LYS A 165 17.39 5.27 17.46
C LYS A 165 16.12 5.23 18.30
N TRP A 166 15.84 4.06 18.85
CA TRP A 166 14.73 3.88 19.79
C TRP A 166 14.75 4.85 20.98
N SER A 167 15.94 5.17 21.50
CA SER A 167 16.05 6.12 22.64
C SER A 167 15.52 7.52 22.31
N GLN A 168 15.57 7.93 21.06
CA GLN A 168 15.02 9.21 20.59
C GLN A 168 13.50 9.15 20.55
N VAL A 169 12.93 8.05 20.06
CA VAL A 169 11.47 7.81 20.11
C VAL A 169 11.00 7.77 21.56
N ALA A 170 11.67 7.03 22.42
CA ALA A 170 11.31 6.92 23.83
C ALA A 170 11.30 8.29 24.54
N ALA A 171 12.24 9.18 24.18
CA ALA A 171 12.31 10.53 24.74
C ALA A 171 11.12 11.41 24.34
N MET A 172 10.37 11.07 23.28
CA MET A 172 9.19 11.82 22.82
C MET A 172 7.91 11.37 23.52
N LEU A 173 7.87 10.16 24.06
CA LEU A 173 6.64 9.57 24.60
C LEU A 173 6.00 10.39 25.74
N PRO A 174 6.75 11.04 26.64
CA PRO A 174 6.18 11.93 27.66
C PRO A 174 5.42 13.14 27.09
N TYR A 175 5.69 13.52 25.84
CA TYR A 175 5.04 14.64 25.13
C TYR A 175 3.96 14.16 24.16
N THR A 176 3.81 12.85 24.01
CA THR A 176 2.83 12.22 23.16
C THR A 176 1.53 11.96 23.91
N HIS A 177 0.40 12.15 23.26
CA HIS A 177 -0.91 11.81 23.82
C HIS A 177 -1.74 11.07 22.77
N ILE A 178 -2.69 10.27 23.22
CA ILE A 178 -3.70 9.68 22.34
C ILE A 178 -4.86 10.65 22.13
N ALA A 179 -5.40 10.68 20.91
CA ALA A 179 -6.41 11.67 20.49
C ALA A 179 -7.85 11.20 20.76
N PHE A 180 -8.06 9.90 21.01
CA PHE A 180 -9.37 9.30 21.24
C PHE A 180 -9.23 7.95 21.94
N LYS A 181 -10.35 7.44 22.46
CA LYS A 181 -10.38 6.13 23.12
C LYS A 181 -9.91 5.03 22.17
N PRO A 182 -8.91 4.21 22.51
CA PRO A 182 -8.44 3.09 21.71
C PRO A 182 -9.59 2.20 21.22
N GLY A 183 -9.53 1.74 19.98
CA GLY A 183 -10.54 0.93 19.33
C GLY A 183 -11.82 1.65 18.89
N SER A 184 -12.01 2.94 19.22
CA SER A 184 -13.28 3.63 18.97
C SER A 184 -13.42 4.20 17.56
N ARG A 185 -12.32 4.49 16.89
CA ARG A 185 -12.28 5.02 15.53
C ARG A 185 -10.91 4.80 14.88
N TRP A 186 -10.84 5.04 13.59
CA TRP A 186 -9.62 5.01 12.81
C TRP A 186 -8.94 6.40 12.79
N SER A 187 -7.63 6.40 12.89
CA SER A 187 -6.76 7.53 12.56
C SER A 187 -5.40 7.00 12.15
N TYR A 188 -4.97 7.30 10.92
CA TYR A 188 -3.70 6.79 10.40
C TYR A 188 -2.53 7.18 11.30
N SER A 189 -1.64 6.24 11.61
CA SER A 189 -0.53 6.49 12.52
C SER A 189 0.75 5.77 12.07
N ASN A 190 1.75 6.54 11.67
CA ASN A 190 3.10 6.05 11.44
C ASN A 190 3.75 5.58 12.75
N LEU A 191 3.55 6.32 13.83
CA LEU A 191 4.11 6.00 15.15
C LEU A 191 3.67 4.62 15.65
N GLY A 192 2.39 4.25 15.42
CA GLY A 192 1.90 2.91 15.74
C GLY A 192 2.72 1.79 15.10
N TYR A 193 3.15 1.99 13.86
CA TYR A 193 3.98 1.02 13.13
C TYR A 193 5.44 1.03 13.56
N VAL A 194 5.96 2.14 14.06
CA VAL A 194 7.27 2.16 14.73
C VAL A 194 7.25 1.27 16.00
N PHE A 195 6.15 1.30 16.77
CA PHE A 195 5.99 0.40 17.92
C PHE A 195 5.89 -1.06 17.49
N LEU A 196 5.19 -1.38 16.40
CA LEU A 196 5.14 -2.74 15.84
C LEU A 196 6.54 -3.22 15.41
N GLY A 197 7.35 -2.36 14.80
CA GLY A 197 8.75 -2.65 14.49
C GLY A 197 9.54 -3.00 15.73
N GLN A 198 9.43 -2.20 16.79
CA GLN A 198 10.09 -2.44 18.05
C GLN A 198 9.62 -3.75 18.73
N ILE A 199 8.34 -4.12 18.58
CA ILE A 199 7.82 -5.42 19.07
C ILE A 199 8.48 -6.57 18.30
N ILE A 200 8.63 -6.45 16.98
CA ILE A 200 9.29 -7.46 16.14
C ILE A 200 10.73 -7.66 16.60
N GLU A 201 11.49 -6.59 16.78
CA GLU A 201 12.89 -6.64 17.25
C GLU A 201 13.02 -7.32 18.61
N ARG A 202 12.21 -6.90 19.58
CA ARG A 202 12.26 -7.44 20.96
C ARG A 202 11.88 -8.92 21.02
N LEU A 203 10.96 -9.37 20.20
CA LEU A 203 10.52 -10.75 20.17
C LEU A 203 11.43 -11.66 19.36
N SER A 204 12.01 -11.16 18.28
CA SER A 204 12.89 -11.95 17.42
C SER A 204 14.34 -11.96 17.89
N GLY A 205 14.82 -10.84 18.43
CA GLY A 205 16.24 -10.58 18.70
C GLY A 205 17.03 -10.18 17.46
N ASP A 206 16.37 -10.02 16.31
CA ASP A 206 16.92 -9.47 15.07
C ASP A 206 16.52 -7.99 14.97
N ASP A 207 17.31 -7.15 14.31
CA ASP A 207 16.86 -5.85 13.83
C ASP A 207 15.70 -6.03 12.85
N PHE A 208 14.83 -5.03 12.72
CA PHE A 208 13.62 -5.12 11.89
C PHE A 208 13.91 -5.56 10.46
N GLU A 209 14.90 -4.93 9.80
CA GLU A 209 15.29 -5.20 8.42
C GLU A 209 15.79 -6.64 8.26
N VAL A 210 16.57 -7.10 9.24
CA VAL A 210 17.09 -8.48 9.25
C VAL A 210 15.96 -9.49 9.39
N TYR A 211 14.97 -9.19 10.26
CA TYR A 211 13.80 -10.06 10.39
C TYR A 211 13.01 -10.16 9.09
N ILE A 212 12.71 -9.01 8.45
CA ILE A 212 11.96 -8.99 7.19
C ILE A 212 12.75 -9.70 6.07
N ASP A 213 14.05 -9.43 5.96
CA ASP A 213 14.91 -10.10 4.96
C ASP A 213 14.88 -11.62 5.12
N LYS A 214 15.08 -12.14 6.34
CA LYS A 214 15.12 -13.58 6.64
C LYS A 214 13.78 -14.27 6.44
N ASN A 215 12.69 -13.63 6.85
CA ASN A 215 11.39 -14.31 6.99
C ASN A 215 10.41 -13.98 5.87
N ILE A 216 10.67 -12.96 5.03
CA ILE A 216 9.79 -12.54 3.95
C ILE A 216 10.56 -12.38 2.64
N LEU A 217 11.56 -11.49 2.56
CA LEU A 217 12.20 -11.16 1.28
C LEU A 217 12.93 -12.36 0.68
N LYS A 218 13.81 -13.01 1.44
CA LYS A 218 14.55 -14.19 0.97
C LYS A 218 13.66 -15.37 0.60
N PRO A 219 12.68 -15.79 1.44
CA PRO A 219 11.75 -16.84 1.04
C PRO A 219 11.00 -16.55 -0.25
N LEU A 220 10.61 -15.31 -0.49
CA LEU A 220 9.94 -14.89 -1.73
C LEU A 220 10.91 -14.66 -2.91
N GLY A 221 12.22 -14.74 -2.69
CA GLY A 221 13.21 -14.48 -3.72
C GLY A 221 13.33 -13.00 -4.12
N MET A 222 12.98 -12.07 -3.24
CA MET A 222 13.05 -10.61 -3.45
C MET A 222 14.50 -10.13 -3.23
N THR A 223 15.42 -10.58 -4.06
CA THR A 223 16.88 -10.47 -3.85
C THR A 223 17.45 -9.05 -4.14
N ARG A 224 16.63 -8.17 -4.70
CA ARG A 224 17.03 -6.78 -4.98
C ARG A 224 16.27 -5.77 -4.11
N SER A 225 15.49 -6.28 -3.13
CA SER A 225 14.79 -5.50 -2.12
C SER A 225 15.69 -5.28 -0.91
N TYR A 226 15.62 -4.09 -0.33
CA TYR A 226 16.45 -3.72 0.82
C TYR A 226 15.77 -2.61 1.62
N PHE A 227 16.37 -2.29 2.76
CA PHE A 227 16.00 -1.15 3.59
C PHE A 227 17.18 -0.17 3.65
N ASP A 228 16.92 1.05 4.11
CA ASP A 228 17.91 2.11 4.29
C ASP A 228 18.67 2.46 3.01
N ARG A 229 20.00 2.49 3.09
CA ARG A 229 20.84 2.81 1.94
C ARG A 229 20.97 1.62 1.01
N ALA A 230 21.01 1.90 -0.27
CA ALA A 230 21.23 0.86 -1.26
C ALA A 230 22.59 0.16 -1.04
N PRO A 231 22.65 -1.18 -1.09
CA PRO A 231 23.90 -1.88 -1.21
C PRO A 231 24.69 -1.39 -2.43
N TYR A 232 26.02 -1.32 -2.34
CA TYR A 232 26.88 -0.73 -3.37
C TYR A 232 26.61 -1.25 -4.79
N PHE A 233 26.26 -2.54 -4.92
CA PHE A 233 25.98 -3.17 -6.22
C PHE A 233 24.59 -2.83 -6.77
N LEU A 234 23.72 -2.17 -6.00
CA LEU A 234 22.41 -1.68 -6.40
C LEU A 234 22.34 -0.15 -6.52
N GLU A 235 23.36 0.59 -6.08
CA GLU A 235 23.35 2.07 -6.08
C GLU A 235 23.07 2.66 -7.48
N ALA A 236 23.58 2.01 -8.52
CA ALA A 236 23.35 2.47 -9.89
C ALA A 236 21.86 2.39 -10.28
N ASP A 237 21.08 1.49 -9.67
CA ASP A 237 19.69 1.21 -10.05
C ASP A 237 18.68 2.01 -9.21
N VAL A 238 19.14 2.75 -8.22
CA VAL A 238 18.26 3.59 -7.40
C VAL A 238 17.70 4.74 -8.22
N SER A 239 16.37 4.89 -8.24
CA SER A 239 15.71 6.04 -8.85
C SER A 239 15.96 7.30 -8.04
N ALA A 240 16.18 8.42 -8.68
CA ALA A 240 15.99 9.72 -8.05
C ALA A 240 14.49 9.96 -7.80
N SER A 241 14.15 10.88 -6.91
CA SER A 241 12.77 11.30 -6.70
C SER A 241 12.63 12.81 -6.71
N TYR A 242 11.42 13.28 -6.98
CA TYR A 242 11.15 14.67 -7.27
C TYR A 242 9.87 15.14 -6.62
N LEU A 243 9.91 16.34 -6.04
CA LEU A 243 8.69 17.09 -5.69
C LEU A 243 8.42 18.11 -6.78
N ARG A 244 7.19 18.13 -7.28
CA ARG A 244 6.72 19.10 -8.26
C ARG A 244 5.77 20.09 -7.61
N ALA A 245 6.02 21.38 -7.84
CA ALA A 245 5.13 22.48 -7.44
C ALA A 245 4.90 23.37 -8.68
N GLY A 246 3.78 23.18 -9.36
CA GLY A 246 3.52 23.77 -10.66
C GLY A 246 4.57 23.32 -11.69
N ASP A 247 5.27 24.25 -12.32
CA ASP A 247 6.34 23.95 -13.29
C ASP A 247 7.71 23.65 -12.64
N LYS A 248 7.84 23.83 -11.33
CA LYS A 248 9.08 23.62 -10.61
C LYS A 248 9.22 22.17 -10.18
N LEU A 249 10.29 21.51 -10.62
CA LEU A 249 10.69 20.19 -10.18
C LEU A 249 11.91 20.29 -9.25
N THR A 250 11.81 19.72 -8.04
CA THR A 250 12.86 19.78 -7.03
C THR A 250 13.31 18.35 -6.67
N PRO A 251 14.57 17.96 -6.98
CA PRO A 251 15.10 16.67 -6.57
C PRO A 251 15.09 16.51 -5.06
N GLN A 252 14.78 15.30 -4.58
CA GLN A 252 14.77 14.96 -3.17
C GLN A 252 15.94 14.05 -2.81
N PRO A 253 16.52 14.14 -1.59
CA PRO A 253 17.42 13.14 -1.10
C PRO A 253 16.64 11.86 -0.81
N PHE A 254 16.97 10.75 -1.45
CA PHE A 254 16.22 9.50 -1.34
C PHE A 254 17.05 8.29 -0.89
N ASN A 255 18.39 8.40 -0.93
CA ASN A 255 19.29 7.35 -0.43
C ASN A 255 19.68 7.65 1.02
N PHE A 256 18.71 7.61 1.92
CA PHE A 256 18.86 7.91 3.32
C PHE A 256 18.50 6.71 4.20
N ASP A 257 19.06 6.71 5.40
CA ASP A 257 18.74 5.76 6.44
C ASP A 257 17.44 6.19 7.13
N THR A 258 16.43 5.34 7.10
CA THR A 258 15.16 5.57 7.77
C THR A 258 15.23 5.26 9.27
N GLY A 259 16.32 4.64 9.72
CA GLY A 259 16.56 4.34 11.13
C GLY A 259 15.42 3.57 11.78
N ILE A 260 15.04 3.96 12.97
CA ILE A 260 13.97 3.29 13.73
C ILE A 260 12.58 3.41 13.06
N THR A 261 12.42 4.28 12.06
CA THR A 261 11.15 4.45 11.35
C THR A 261 10.96 3.49 10.17
N THR A 262 11.96 2.67 9.89
CA THR A 262 11.98 1.70 8.78
C THR A 262 10.72 0.84 8.72
N SER A 263 10.18 0.42 9.85
CA SER A 263 8.98 -0.44 9.91
C SER A 263 7.70 0.20 9.39
N ASN A 264 7.67 1.52 9.23
CA ASN A 264 6.51 2.19 8.66
C ASN A 264 6.63 2.52 7.17
N SER A 265 7.89 2.67 6.62
CA SER A 265 8.07 3.22 5.27
C SER A 265 9.42 2.92 4.59
N GLY A 266 10.27 2.05 5.15
CA GLY A 266 11.67 1.91 4.72
C GLY A 266 11.94 1.00 3.52
N LEU A 267 10.97 0.23 3.02
CA LEU A 267 11.19 -0.75 1.94
C LEU A 267 11.56 -0.06 0.63
N LYS A 268 12.62 -0.56 0.02
CA LYS A 268 13.06 -0.21 -1.33
C LYS A 268 13.16 -1.47 -2.18
N ALA A 269 12.58 -1.44 -3.37
CA ALA A 269 12.52 -2.59 -4.26
C ALA A 269 12.28 -2.18 -5.72
N PRO A 270 12.73 -3.00 -6.70
CA PRO A 270 12.31 -2.88 -8.08
C PRO A 270 10.94 -3.57 -8.29
N ILE A 271 10.24 -3.18 -9.36
CA ILE A 271 8.93 -3.76 -9.75
C ILE A 271 8.94 -5.31 -9.78
N PRO A 272 9.95 -5.99 -10.37
CA PRO A 272 9.96 -7.46 -10.40
C PRO A 272 9.97 -8.14 -9.03
N ASP A 273 10.58 -7.52 -8.00
CA ASP A 273 10.54 -8.08 -6.65
C ASP A 273 9.15 -7.89 -6.02
N MET A 274 8.51 -6.75 -6.25
CA MET A 274 7.13 -6.54 -5.80
C MET A 274 6.12 -7.45 -6.54
N VAL A 275 6.39 -7.87 -7.77
CA VAL A 275 5.63 -8.93 -8.46
C VAL A 275 5.67 -10.23 -7.67
N LYS A 276 6.81 -10.62 -7.10
CA LYS A 276 6.92 -11.82 -6.26
C LYS A 276 6.10 -11.68 -4.97
N TYR A 277 6.14 -10.50 -4.36
CA TYR A 277 5.30 -10.19 -3.20
C TYR A 277 3.80 -10.25 -3.54
N ALA A 278 3.38 -9.64 -4.65
CA ALA A 278 2.00 -9.69 -5.09
C ALA A 278 1.53 -11.12 -5.37
N ARG A 279 2.38 -11.96 -6.00
CA ARG A 279 2.08 -13.39 -6.20
C ARG A 279 1.85 -14.13 -4.89
N PHE A 280 2.68 -13.87 -3.88
CA PHE A 280 2.45 -14.41 -2.54
C PHE A 280 1.08 -13.98 -2.00
N LEU A 281 0.69 -12.72 -2.16
CA LEU A 281 -0.58 -12.19 -1.66
C LEU A 281 -1.78 -12.77 -2.43
N ILE A 282 -1.77 -12.81 -3.75
CA ILE A 282 -2.87 -13.41 -4.53
C ILE A 282 -2.91 -14.94 -4.44
N GLY A 283 -1.84 -15.54 -3.99
CA GLY A 283 -1.55 -16.89 -3.61
C GLY A 283 -2.22 -18.01 -4.40
N ASP A 284 -1.50 -18.70 -5.27
CA ASP A 284 -1.93 -20.03 -5.61
C ASP A 284 -1.60 -20.98 -4.44
N LYS A 285 -2.61 -21.75 -4.00
CA LYS A 285 -2.48 -22.71 -2.91
C LYS A 285 -1.44 -23.83 -3.18
N ALA A 286 -0.89 -23.87 -4.39
CA ALA A 286 0.03 -24.91 -4.84
C ALA A 286 1.50 -24.66 -4.45
N ASP A 287 1.89 -23.43 -4.11
CA ASP A 287 3.26 -23.14 -3.73
C ASP A 287 3.45 -23.18 -2.21
N PRO A 288 4.10 -24.24 -1.66
CA PRO A 288 4.30 -24.37 -0.22
C PRO A 288 5.18 -23.27 0.37
N ILE A 289 5.93 -22.52 -0.44
CA ILE A 289 6.76 -21.40 0.04
C ILE A 289 5.89 -20.29 0.63
N TYR A 290 4.68 -20.10 0.14
CA TYR A 290 3.80 -19.05 0.64
C TYR A 290 3.35 -19.35 2.06
N ASP A 291 3.05 -20.62 2.40
CA ASP A 291 2.72 -21.00 3.77
C ASP A 291 3.91 -20.90 4.73
N VAL A 292 5.15 -20.97 4.22
CA VAL A 292 6.37 -20.73 5.02
C VAL A 292 6.45 -19.25 5.42
N VAL A 293 6.04 -18.33 4.53
CA VAL A 293 6.00 -16.89 4.85
C VAL A 293 4.84 -16.58 5.78
N LEU A 294 3.62 -16.90 5.39
CA LEU A 294 2.44 -16.73 6.24
C LEU A 294 1.30 -17.63 5.74
N LYS A 295 0.62 -18.30 6.67
CA LYS A 295 -0.55 -19.13 6.33
C LYS A 295 -1.62 -18.30 5.63
N ARG A 296 -2.27 -18.88 4.63
CA ARG A 296 -3.37 -18.21 3.91
C ARG A 296 -4.48 -17.75 4.84
N SER A 297 -4.82 -18.55 5.87
CA SER A 297 -5.82 -18.17 6.86
C SER A 297 -5.46 -16.89 7.63
N SER A 298 -4.18 -16.66 7.88
CA SER A 298 -3.70 -15.43 8.55
C SER A 298 -3.74 -14.22 7.63
N LEU A 299 -3.50 -14.40 6.32
CA LEU A 299 -3.74 -13.36 5.32
C LEU A 299 -5.22 -13.01 5.19
N GLU A 300 -6.11 -14.00 5.14
CA GLU A 300 -7.56 -13.78 5.08
C GLU A 300 -8.08 -13.02 6.33
N GLU A 301 -7.51 -13.32 7.51
CA GLU A 301 -7.78 -12.55 8.71
C GLU A 301 -7.31 -11.10 8.56
N ALA A 302 -6.10 -10.88 8.04
CA ALA A 302 -5.57 -9.53 7.82
C ALA A 302 -6.45 -8.70 6.85
N TRP A 303 -7.13 -9.35 5.94
CA TRP A 303 -8.05 -8.76 4.96
C TRP A 303 -9.51 -8.69 5.42
N THR A 304 -9.75 -8.93 6.69
CA THR A 304 -11.07 -8.71 7.29
C THR A 304 -11.15 -7.27 7.77
N GLY A 305 -12.07 -6.50 7.20
CA GLY A 305 -12.30 -5.11 7.62
C GLY A 305 -12.83 -5.05 9.06
N VAL A 306 -12.15 -4.28 9.90
CA VAL A 306 -12.47 -4.15 11.33
C VAL A 306 -13.29 -2.88 11.59
N LEU A 307 -12.89 -1.77 10.98
CA LEU A 307 -13.54 -0.47 11.15
C LEU A 307 -13.38 0.37 9.87
N PRO A 308 -14.28 1.36 9.65
CA PRO A 308 -14.15 2.26 8.51
C PRO A 308 -12.82 3.04 8.57
N ALA A 309 -12.07 3.04 7.46
CA ALA A 309 -10.82 3.78 7.35
C ALA A 309 -11.07 5.23 6.88
N VAL A 310 -11.87 5.95 7.67
CA VAL A 310 -12.25 7.33 7.42
C VAL A 310 -12.21 8.11 8.72
N GLU A 311 -11.55 9.26 8.71
CA GLU A 311 -11.56 10.18 9.85
C GLU A 311 -12.99 10.72 10.08
N PRO A 312 -13.48 10.74 11.33
CA PRO A 312 -14.80 11.27 11.65
C PRO A 312 -14.94 12.73 11.24
N GLY A 313 -16.02 13.04 10.53
CA GLY A 313 -16.34 14.40 10.07
C GLY A 313 -15.63 14.80 8.77
N GLN A 314 -14.72 14.01 8.26
CA GLN A 314 -14.15 14.19 6.92
C GLN A 314 -15.02 13.49 5.87
N LYS A 315 -15.13 14.12 4.70
CA LYS A 315 -15.59 13.38 3.52
C LYS A 315 -14.57 12.30 3.23
N PRO A 316 -15.00 11.13 2.70
CA PRO A 316 -14.05 10.17 2.16
C PRO A 316 -13.11 10.93 1.26
N ASN A 317 -11.84 10.95 1.62
CA ASN A 317 -10.87 11.58 0.76
C ASN A 317 -10.59 10.67 -0.43
N SER A 318 -10.10 11.26 -1.49
CA SER A 318 -9.74 10.55 -2.70
C SER A 318 -8.64 9.51 -2.49
N TYR A 319 -7.87 9.59 -1.38
CA TYR A 319 -6.79 8.64 -1.06
C TYR A 319 -7.31 7.21 -0.88
N THR A 320 -8.45 7.10 -0.22
CA THR A 320 -8.92 5.82 0.26
C THR A 320 -10.13 5.31 -0.49
N SER A 321 -10.86 6.18 -1.21
CA SER A 321 -12.07 5.76 -1.90
C SER A 321 -11.77 5.00 -3.20
N GLY A 322 -12.64 4.06 -3.52
CA GLY A 322 -12.66 3.36 -4.79
C GLY A 322 -13.78 3.84 -5.70
N PRO A 323 -14.06 3.10 -6.78
CA PRO A 323 -15.11 3.40 -7.74
C PRO A 323 -16.45 3.68 -7.08
N GLY A 324 -17.18 4.66 -7.62
CA GLY A 324 -18.49 5.04 -7.10
C GLY A 324 -18.48 5.64 -5.69
N GLY A 325 -17.31 6.06 -5.16
CA GLY A 325 -17.17 6.59 -3.80
C GLY A 325 -17.22 5.51 -2.71
N SER A 326 -16.96 4.25 -3.07
CA SER A 326 -16.88 3.14 -2.11
C SER A 326 -15.77 3.40 -1.10
N GLN A 327 -16.08 3.18 0.18
CA GLN A 327 -15.19 3.48 1.29
C GLN A 327 -14.46 2.24 1.79
N PRO A 328 -13.16 2.34 2.10
CA PRO A 328 -12.44 1.22 2.64
C PRO A 328 -12.75 1.00 4.11
N MET A 329 -12.59 -0.24 4.50
CA MET A 329 -12.40 -0.67 5.88
C MET A 329 -10.91 -0.87 6.15
N MET A 330 -10.48 -0.70 7.38
CA MET A 330 -9.13 -1.05 7.80
C MET A 330 -9.10 -2.50 8.30
N GLY A 331 -8.22 -3.30 7.72
CA GLY A 331 -7.83 -4.62 8.21
C GLY A 331 -6.51 -4.55 9.00
N LEU A 332 -5.80 -5.67 9.14
CA LEU A 332 -4.52 -5.71 9.84
C LEU A 332 -3.39 -5.30 8.88
N GLY A 333 -3.15 -4.00 8.77
CA GLY A 333 -2.13 -3.43 7.89
C GLY A 333 -2.51 -3.33 6.41
N PHE A 334 -3.76 -3.60 6.06
CA PHE A 334 -4.27 -3.53 4.70
C PHE A 334 -5.60 -2.77 4.68
N PHE A 335 -5.82 -1.99 3.66
CA PHE A 335 -7.14 -1.46 3.35
C PHE A 335 -7.96 -2.50 2.59
N VAL A 336 -9.24 -2.58 2.93
CA VAL A 336 -10.21 -3.52 2.38
C VAL A 336 -11.34 -2.74 1.73
N LEU A 337 -11.44 -2.82 0.41
CA LEU A 337 -12.43 -2.10 -0.36
C LEU A 337 -13.51 -3.07 -0.87
N GLN A 338 -14.77 -2.69 -0.73
CA GLN A 338 -15.89 -3.43 -1.31
C GLN A 338 -16.51 -2.63 -2.46
N VAL A 339 -16.48 -3.19 -3.65
CA VAL A 339 -17.09 -2.60 -4.85
C VAL A 339 -18.03 -3.62 -5.49
N ASN A 340 -19.31 -3.31 -5.56
CA ASN A 340 -20.33 -4.19 -6.15
C ASN A 340 -20.33 -5.62 -5.59
N GLY A 341 -20.05 -5.77 -4.27
CA GLY A 341 -19.98 -7.06 -3.61
C GLY A 341 -18.67 -7.83 -3.82
N HIS A 342 -17.72 -7.27 -4.54
CA HIS A 342 -16.39 -7.81 -4.75
C HIS A 342 -15.37 -7.14 -3.82
N ARG A 343 -14.47 -7.91 -3.22
CA ARG A 343 -13.49 -7.44 -2.25
C ARG A 343 -12.13 -7.23 -2.93
N TYR A 344 -11.59 -6.04 -2.76
CA TYR A 344 -10.23 -5.67 -3.16
C TYR A 344 -9.40 -5.32 -1.93
N ILE A 345 -8.12 -5.63 -1.96
CA ILE A 345 -7.18 -5.36 -0.88
C ILE A 345 -6.10 -4.43 -1.43
N TYR A 346 -5.76 -3.38 -0.68
CA TYR A 346 -4.72 -2.46 -1.15
C TYR A 346 -3.95 -1.81 -0.01
N HIS A 347 -2.85 -1.22 -0.35
CA HIS A 347 -2.14 -0.21 0.40
C HIS A 347 -1.40 0.71 -0.58
N ASP A 348 -1.31 1.96 -0.22
CA ASP A 348 -0.57 2.98 -0.96
C ASP A 348 0.63 3.50 -0.15
N GLY A 349 1.49 4.27 -0.78
CA GLY A 349 2.67 4.83 -0.15
C GLY A 349 3.12 6.12 -0.79
N ASP A 350 3.49 7.09 0.07
CA ASP A 350 4.07 8.37 -0.33
C ASP A 350 5.21 8.72 0.61
N GLN A 351 6.38 9.02 0.05
CA GLN A 351 7.53 9.50 0.80
C GLN A 351 8.57 10.14 -0.11
N GLY A 352 8.94 11.37 0.17
CA GLY A 352 10.10 12.02 -0.44
C GLY A 352 10.08 12.04 -1.97
N GLY A 353 8.93 12.32 -2.59
CA GLY A 353 8.77 12.35 -4.04
C GLY A 353 8.47 11.00 -4.70
N PHE A 354 8.42 9.91 -3.95
CA PHE A 354 7.89 8.63 -4.43
C PHE A 354 6.42 8.48 -4.09
N SER A 355 5.67 7.91 -5.03
CA SER A 355 4.29 7.49 -4.81
C SER A 355 4.08 6.07 -5.34
N SER A 356 3.35 5.24 -4.60
CA SER A 356 3.19 3.82 -4.93
C SER A 356 1.82 3.29 -4.57
N GLU A 357 1.40 2.22 -5.24
CA GLU A 357 0.19 1.48 -4.93
C GLU A 357 0.36 -0.02 -5.16
N LEU A 358 -0.20 -0.79 -4.26
CA LEU A 358 -0.38 -2.24 -4.36
C LEU A 358 -1.88 -2.51 -4.25
N LEU A 359 -2.50 -2.99 -5.32
CA LEU A 359 -3.91 -3.35 -5.38
C LEU A 359 -4.07 -4.83 -5.73
N ILE A 360 -4.90 -5.54 -4.99
CA ILE A 360 -5.07 -6.99 -5.11
C ILE A 360 -6.55 -7.33 -5.26
N ASP A 361 -6.85 -8.20 -6.20
CA ASP A 361 -8.10 -8.95 -6.34
C ASP A 361 -7.86 -10.40 -5.91
N PRO A 362 -8.12 -10.76 -4.65
CA PRO A 362 -7.87 -12.14 -4.18
C PRO A 362 -8.74 -13.18 -4.88
N ALA A 363 -9.97 -12.83 -5.22
CA ALA A 363 -10.92 -13.74 -5.86
C ALA A 363 -10.60 -13.97 -7.33
N GLY A 364 -10.13 -12.91 -8.04
CA GLY A 364 -9.67 -12.98 -9.43
C GLY A 364 -8.21 -13.36 -9.58
N HIS A 365 -7.51 -13.70 -8.49
CA HIS A 365 -6.07 -14.01 -8.49
C HIS A 365 -5.23 -13.00 -9.28
N SER A 366 -5.55 -11.71 -9.12
CA SER A 366 -4.91 -10.63 -9.87
C SER A 366 -4.37 -9.54 -8.95
N ALA A 367 -3.33 -8.85 -9.42
CA ALA A 367 -2.77 -7.70 -8.72
C ALA A 367 -2.24 -6.64 -9.69
N GLY A 368 -2.38 -5.37 -9.30
CA GLY A 368 -1.74 -4.22 -9.92
C GLY A 368 -0.72 -3.60 -8.96
N ILE A 369 0.44 -3.23 -9.47
CA ILE A 369 1.54 -2.67 -8.71
C ILE A 369 2.04 -1.44 -9.44
N LEU A 370 2.06 -0.29 -8.76
CA LEU A 370 2.51 1.00 -9.30
C LEU A 370 3.60 1.59 -8.42
N ALA A 371 4.63 2.15 -9.03
CA ALA A 371 5.56 3.07 -8.37
C ALA A 371 5.97 4.19 -9.33
N VAL A 372 5.95 5.42 -8.86
CA VAL A 372 6.41 6.61 -9.59
C VAL A 372 7.38 7.40 -8.72
N ASN A 373 8.26 8.16 -9.36
CA ASN A 373 9.33 8.92 -8.70
C ASN A 373 9.06 10.43 -8.66
N THR A 374 7.81 10.83 -8.84
CA THR A 374 7.42 12.24 -8.79
C THR A 374 6.13 12.37 -7.99
N THR A 375 6.13 13.26 -7.00
CA THR A 375 4.94 13.65 -6.25
C THR A 375 4.62 15.11 -6.51
N ASP A 376 3.39 15.44 -6.85
CA ASP A 376 2.93 16.81 -7.02
C ASP A 376 2.45 17.36 -5.65
N THR A 377 3.14 18.34 -5.15
CA THR A 377 2.76 18.99 -3.87
C THR A 377 1.65 20.02 -4.03
N GLY A 378 1.14 20.22 -5.27
CA GLY A 378 0.25 21.33 -5.57
C GLY A 378 0.95 22.69 -5.47
N ALA A 379 0.21 23.79 -5.70
CA ALA A 379 0.68 25.11 -5.30
C ALA A 379 0.74 25.13 -3.76
N PRO A 380 1.78 25.74 -3.15
CA PRO A 380 1.86 25.85 -1.71
C PRO A 380 0.57 26.47 -1.19
N GLN A 381 -0.30 25.64 -0.63
CA GLN A 381 -1.49 26.12 0.07
C GLN A 381 -0.97 26.78 1.35
N PRO A 382 -1.46 27.98 1.71
CA PRO A 382 -1.18 28.50 3.02
C PRO A 382 -1.69 27.47 4.02
N ALA A 383 -0.80 27.00 4.89
CA ALA A 383 -1.14 26.03 5.91
C ALA A 383 -2.33 26.57 6.71
N THR A 384 -3.47 25.95 6.54
CA THR A 384 -4.61 26.20 7.40
C THR A 384 -4.33 25.46 8.70
N LEU A 385 -4.16 26.23 9.76
CA LEU A 385 -3.93 25.80 11.13
C LEU A 385 -5.12 24.95 11.66
N HIS A 386 -5.28 23.76 11.17
CA HIS A 386 -6.17 22.77 11.75
C HIS A 386 -5.38 21.53 12.07
N PRO A 387 -5.08 21.29 13.37
CA PRO A 387 -4.32 20.12 13.80
C PRO A 387 -5.01 18.77 13.51
N GLU A 388 -6.17 18.80 12.87
CA GLU A 388 -6.99 17.63 12.56
C GLU A 388 -6.97 17.23 11.07
N SER A 389 -6.31 17.99 10.20
CA SER A 389 -6.31 17.73 8.75
C SER A 389 -4.91 17.47 8.19
N ASN A 390 -4.30 16.36 8.56
CA ASN A 390 -3.12 15.85 7.87
C ASN A 390 -3.45 15.15 6.54
N THR A 391 -4.46 15.64 5.85
CA THR A 391 -4.86 15.11 4.55
C THR A 391 -5.01 16.25 3.57
N GLU A 392 -3.90 16.98 3.32
CA GLU A 392 -3.80 17.67 2.03
C GLU A 392 -3.82 16.57 0.96
N PRO A 393 -4.74 16.62 0.00
CA PRO A 393 -4.68 15.70 -1.12
C PRO A 393 -3.37 15.93 -1.86
N ASP A 394 -2.46 14.99 -1.75
CA ASP A 394 -1.35 14.88 -2.68
C ASP A 394 -1.95 14.82 -4.10
N ALA A 395 -1.45 15.64 -5.01
CA ALA A 395 -1.96 15.66 -6.38
C ALA A 395 -1.78 14.31 -7.11
N ASN A 396 -0.91 13.42 -6.61
CA ASN A 396 -0.81 12.04 -7.06
C ASN A 396 -1.92 11.13 -6.52
N THR A 397 -2.73 11.61 -5.59
CA THR A 397 -3.93 10.90 -5.15
C THR A 397 -4.86 10.64 -6.33
N ASP A 398 -5.06 11.65 -7.18
CA ASP A 398 -5.88 11.52 -8.38
C ASP A 398 -5.27 10.52 -9.36
N LEU A 399 -3.94 10.51 -9.50
CA LEU A 399 -3.22 9.50 -10.29
C LEU A 399 -3.51 8.07 -9.79
N ARG A 400 -3.27 7.81 -8.50
CA ARG A 400 -3.49 6.47 -7.93
C ARG A 400 -4.94 6.07 -7.99
N GLN A 401 -5.86 6.98 -7.66
CA GLN A 401 -7.29 6.71 -7.75
C GLN A 401 -7.71 6.40 -9.20
N THR A 402 -7.20 7.12 -10.18
CA THR A 402 -7.46 6.88 -11.58
C THR A 402 -6.99 5.49 -11.99
N ILE A 403 -5.77 5.10 -11.63
CA ILE A 403 -5.22 3.77 -11.92
C ILE A 403 -6.00 2.67 -11.18
N ARG A 404 -6.32 2.87 -9.91
CA ARG A 404 -7.12 1.94 -9.09
C ARG A 404 -8.50 1.69 -9.70
N ASN A 405 -9.20 2.76 -10.05
CA ASN A 405 -10.53 2.67 -10.66
C ASN A 405 -10.48 1.93 -11.98
N GLU A 406 -9.51 2.24 -12.83
CA GLU A 406 -9.33 1.57 -14.12
C GLU A 406 -9.05 0.07 -13.95
N LEU A 407 -8.22 -0.31 -12.98
CA LEU A 407 -7.96 -1.73 -12.68
C LEU A 407 -9.24 -2.44 -12.20
N ILE A 408 -9.98 -1.84 -11.29
CA ILE A 408 -11.20 -2.43 -10.69
C ILE A 408 -12.33 -2.51 -11.72
N GLU A 409 -12.52 -1.48 -12.53
CA GLU A 409 -13.67 -1.39 -13.45
C GLU A 409 -13.43 -2.13 -14.77
N ASN A 410 -12.20 -2.17 -15.27
CA ASN A 410 -11.92 -2.61 -16.62
C ASN A 410 -10.94 -3.80 -16.72
N VAL A 411 -9.86 -3.80 -15.92
CA VAL A 411 -8.80 -4.80 -16.10
C VAL A 411 -9.13 -6.09 -15.34
N PHE A 412 -9.33 -6.04 -14.03
CA PHE A 412 -9.59 -7.23 -13.22
C PHE A 412 -10.80 -8.05 -13.71
N PRO A 413 -11.96 -7.44 -14.05
CA PRO A 413 -13.10 -8.21 -14.54
C PRO A 413 -12.83 -8.97 -15.84
N ALA A 414 -11.97 -8.45 -16.71
CA ALA A 414 -11.62 -9.11 -17.98
C ALA A 414 -10.77 -10.37 -17.74
N TYR A 415 -9.96 -10.39 -16.66
CA TYR A 415 -9.14 -11.53 -16.29
C TYR A 415 -9.87 -12.54 -15.39
N ALA A 416 -10.81 -12.10 -14.57
CA ALA A 416 -11.59 -12.98 -13.70
C ALA A 416 -12.39 -14.06 -14.46
N GLN A 417 -12.64 -13.86 -15.76
CA GLN A 417 -13.33 -14.81 -16.64
C GLN A 417 -12.39 -15.81 -17.32
N GLN A 418 -11.07 -15.66 -17.15
CA GLN A 418 -10.08 -16.59 -17.71
C GLN A 418 -9.74 -17.67 -16.69
N PRO A 419 -9.74 -18.97 -17.06
CA PRO A 419 -9.26 -20.00 -16.17
C PRO A 419 -7.77 -19.76 -15.89
N THR A 420 -7.38 -19.74 -14.62
CA THR A 420 -5.95 -19.79 -14.26
C THR A 420 -5.34 -21.12 -14.71
N ALA A 421 -4.05 -21.14 -15.02
CA ALA A 421 -3.36 -22.35 -15.49
C ALA A 421 -3.51 -23.54 -14.50
N ALA A 422 -3.84 -23.30 -13.24
CA ALA A 422 -4.13 -24.30 -12.24
C ALA A 422 -5.52 -24.97 -12.41
N GLN A 423 -6.46 -24.32 -13.10
CA GLN A 423 -7.82 -24.84 -13.34
C GLN A 423 -7.91 -25.70 -14.61
N THR A 424 -6.84 -25.72 -15.41
CA THR A 424 -6.75 -26.46 -16.69
C THR A 424 -5.98 -27.78 -16.56
N LYS A 425 -5.58 -28.18 -15.38
CA LYS A 425 -5.00 -29.51 -15.03
C LYS A 425 -5.98 -30.27 -14.10
#